data_a3d5532130d7186d0dbf42c3725fa570
#
_entry.id   a3d5532130d7186d0dbf42c3725fa570
#
_cell.length_a   1.000
_cell.length_b   1.000
_cell.length_c   1.000
_cell.angle_alpha   90.00
_cell.angle_beta   90.00
_cell.angle_gamma   90.00
#
_symmetry.space_group_name_H-M   'P 1'
#
loop_
_entity.id
_entity.type
_entity.pdbx_description
1 polymer ?
#
loop_
_entity_poly.entity_id
_entity_poly.type
_entity_poly.pdbx_seq_one_letter_code
_entity_poly.pdbx_strand_id
1 'polypeptide(L)'
;MLSALYYLFLVLLCTFFMILSALALVLCYPFDKGRRVVHELSRILVRIFFFIPPFWRQKVIGRELIDRKKRYVIVVNHNTVIDIPTLYYIPLNFRWVSKREVFKVPFFGQYLVLHGDICID
;
A
#
# COMPACT_ATOMS: atom_id res chain seq x y z
N MET A 1 -16.30 -16.48 15.94
CA MET A 1 -15.59 -15.73 16.98
C MET A 1 -14.17 -15.34 16.57
N LEU A 2 -13.29 -16.28 16.24
CA LEU A 2 -11.92 -15.97 15.77
C LEU A 2 -11.88 -15.04 14.54
N SER A 3 -12.77 -15.24 13.56
CA SER A 3 -12.83 -14.40 12.36
C SER A 3 -13.17 -12.94 12.68
N ALA A 4 -14.11 -12.71 13.61
CA ALA A 4 -14.51 -11.36 13.99
C ALA A 4 -13.36 -10.61 14.71
N LEU A 5 -12.63 -11.29 15.57
CA LEU A 5 -11.43 -10.74 16.23
C LEU A 5 -10.32 -10.43 15.21
N TYR A 6 -10.14 -11.27 14.21
CA TYR A 6 -9.18 -11.04 13.14
C TYR A 6 -9.55 -9.81 12.30
N TYR A 7 -10.82 -9.67 11.89
CA TYR A 7 -11.27 -8.49 11.15
C TYR A 7 -11.17 -7.21 12.00
N LEU A 8 -11.54 -7.28 13.27
CA LEU A 8 -11.38 -6.14 14.19
C LEU A 8 -9.90 -5.74 14.29
N PHE A 9 -9.01 -6.70 14.47
CA PHE A 9 -7.57 -6.46 14.48
C PHE A 9 -7.09 -5.78 13.17
N LEU A 10 -7.52 -6.27 12.00
CA LEU A 10 -7.16 -5.67 10.72
C LEU A 10 -7.66 -4.23 10.60
N VAL A 11 -8.89 -3.94 11.01
CA VAL A 11 -9.44 -2.58 10.99
C VAL A 11 -8.62 -1.65 11.89
N LEU A 12 -8.31 -2.08 13.11
CA LEU A 12 -7.47 -1.30 14.04
C LEU A 12 -6.07 -1.07 13.47
N LEU A 13 -5.46 -2.10 12.90
CA LEU A 13 -4.15 -2.02 12.28
C LEU A 13 -4.15 -1.03 11.10
N CYS A 14 -5.12 -1.13 10.19
CA CYS A 14 -5.25 -0.22 9.05
C CYS A 14 -5.49 1.22 9.51
N THR A 15 -6.34 1.43 10.51
CA THR A 15 -6.61 2.75 11.09
C THR A 15 -5.35 3.35 11.71
N PHE A 16 -4.60 2.56 12.47
CA PHE A 16 -3.33 2.97 13.06
C PHE A 16 -2.33 3.43 11.99
N PHE A 17 -2.12 2.62 10.94
CA PHE A 17 -1.22 2.98 9.85
C PHE A 17 -1.72 4.17 9.02
N MET A 18 -3.03 4.37 8.91
CA MET A 18 -3.60 5.55 8.26
C MET A 18 -3.29 6.82 9.04
N ILE A 19 -3.45 6.81 10.36
CA ILE A 19 -3.10 7.93 11.24
C ILE A 19 -1.60 8.20 11.17
N LEU A 20 -0.77 7.17 11.24
CA LEU A 20 0.67 7.29 11.15
C LEU A 20 1.13 7.86 9.80
N SER A 21 0.47 7.45 8.70
CA SER A 21 0.72 7.98 7.36
C SER A 21 0.33 9.45 7.23
N ALA A 22 -0.79 9.86 7.83
CA ALA A 22 -1.22 11.25 7.86
C ALA A 22 -0.23 12.13 8.64
N LEU A 23 0.22 11.67 9.82
CA LEU A 23 1.24 12.34 10.60
C LEU A 23 2.58 12.43 9.84
N ALA A 24 3.02 11.34 9.22
CA ALA A 24 4.23 11.32 8.42
C ALA A 24 4.13 12.29 7.24
N LEU A 25 2.97 12.38 6.59
CA LEU A 25 2.75 13.33 5.50
C LEU A 25 2.91 14.78 6.01
N VAL A 26 2.28 15.13 7.14
CA VAL A 26 2.36 16.48 7.70
C VAL A 26 3.78 16.85 8.12
N LEU A 27 4.46 15.95 8.83
CA LEU A 27 5.81 16.21 9.38
C LEU A 27 6.90 16.17 8.31
N CYS A 28 6.79 15.27 7.33
CA CYS A 28 7.83 15.05 6.32
C CYS A 28 7.56 15.80 5.01
N TYR A 29 6.40 16.41 4.82
CA TYR A 29 6.01 17.07 3.56
C TYR A 29 7.06 17.99 2.95
N PRO A 30 7.75 18.86 3.73
CA PRO A 30 8.77 19.75 3.17
C PRO A 30 9.97 19.00 2.58
N PHE A 31 10.27 17.82 3.12
CA PHE A 31 11.48 17.04 2.77
C PHE A 31 11.16 15.83 1.90
N ASP A 32 9.94 15.26 2.01
CA ASP A 32 9.51 14.05 1.31
C ASP A 32 8.37 14.32 0.32
N LYS A 33 8.62 15.16 -0.68
CA LYS A 33 7.66 15.43 -1.77
C LYS A 33 7.24 14.15 -2.52
N GLY A 34 8.08 13.12 -2.51
CA GLY A 34 7.81 11.82 -3.11
C GLY A 34 6.94 10.90 -2.26
N ARG A 35 6.55 11.31 -1.04
CA ARG A 35 5.77 10.52 -0.09
C ARG A 35 6.37 9.12 0.15
N ARG A 36 7.70 9.03 0.17
CA ARG A 36 8.42 7.76 0.36
C ARG A 36 8.16 7.17 1.72
N VAL A 37 8.05 8.01 2.75
CA VAL A 37 7.75 7.57 4.12
C VAL A 37 6.37 6.91 4.17
N VAL A 38 5.36 7.50 3.56
CA VAL A 38 4.00 6.92 3.49
C VAL A 38 4.02 5.59 2.74
N HIS A 39 4.78 5.50 1.65
CA HIS A 39 4.93 4.26 0.88
C HIS A 39 5.65 3.16 1.69
N GLU A 40 6.67 3.48 2.47
CA GLU A 40 7.34 2.50 3.34
C GLU A 40 6.43 2.04 4.49
N LEU A 41 5.61 2.92 5.04
CA LEU A 41 4.58 2.53 6.02
C LEU A 41 3.58 1.55 5.40
N SER A 42 3.17 1.78 4.14
CA SER A 42 2.32 0.83 3.39
C SER A 42 2.99 -0.53 3.23
N ARG A 43 4.29 -0.55 2.94
CA ARG A 43 5.05 -1.81 2.87
C ARG A 43 5.09 -2.55 4.19
N ILE A 44 5.30 -1.85 5.29
CA ILE A 44 5.32 -2.46 6.62
C ILE A 44 3.94 -3.05 6.93
N LEU A 45 2.87 -2.29 6.70
CA LEU A 45 1.49 -2.76 6.88
C LEU A 45 1.22 -4.04 6.08
N VAL A 46 1.59 -4.05 4.80
CA VAL A 46 1.41 -5.20 3.92
C VAL A 46 2.20 -6.42 4.39
N ARG A 47 3.43 -6.22 4.85
CA ARG A 47 4.23 -7.32 5.41
C ARG A 47 3.58 -7.91 6.65
N ILE A 48 3.05 -7.10 7.55
CA ILE A 48 2.31 -7.55 8.73
C ILE A 48 1.06 -8.31 8.28
N PHE A 49 0.31 -7.77 7.32
CA PHE A 49 -0.89 -8.40 6.77
C PHE A 49 -0.64 -9.82 6.25
N PHE A 50 0.46 -10.02 5.51
CA PHE A 50 0.80 -11.35 4.96
C PHE A 50 1.56 -12.24 5.94
N PHE A 51 2.12 -11.71 7.00
CA PHE A 51 2.83 -12.50 8.01
C PHE A 51 1.87 -13.24 8.96
N ILE A 52 0.74 -12.63 9.27
CA ILE A 52 -0.21 -13.17 10.26
C ILE A 52 -0.84 -14.49 9.83
N PRO A 53 -1.37 -14.65 8.59
CA PRO A 53 -1.81 -15.95 8.12
C PRO A 53 -0.61 -16.83 7.74
N PRO A 54 -0.35 -17.95 8.44
CA PRO A 54 0.88 -18.75 8.23
C PRO A 54 0.94 -19.44 6.87
N PHE A 55 -0.19 -19.49 6.13
CA PHE A 55 -0.31 -20.11 4.81
C PHE A 55 -0.13 -19.13 3.64
N TRP A 56 0.00 -17.82 3.89
CA TRP A 56 0.21 -16.83 2.84
C TRP A 56 1.69 -16.41 2.81
N ARG A 57 2.43 -17.04 1.92
CA ARG A 57 3.84 -16.68 1.70
C ARG A 57 4.00 -16.03 0.34
N GLN A 58 4.60 -14.85 0.34
CA GLN A 58 4.91 -14.11 -0.88
C GLN A 58 6.34 -14.40 -1.33
N LYS A 59 6.51 -14.70 -2.62
CA LYS A 59 7.82 -14.85 -3.26
C LYS A 59 7.89 -13.90 -4.44
N VAL A 60 8.92 -13.06 -4.47
CA VAL A 60 9.20 -12.16 -5.59
C VAL A 60 10.34 -12.78 -6.40
N ILE A 61 10.07 -13.05 -7.68
CA ILE A 61 11.05 -13.58 -8.64
C ILE A 61 11.41 -12.46 -9.61
N GLY A 62 12.69 -12.33 -10.00
CA GLY A 62 13.15 -11.28 -10.90
C GLY A 62 13.39 -9.92 -10.22
N ARG A 63 13.41 -9.87 -8.89
CA ARG A 63 13.65 -8.64 -8.14
C ARG A 63 15.02 -7.99 -8.49
N GLU A 64 15.98 -8.81 -8.82
CA GLU A 64 17.33 -8.41 -9.22
C GLU A 64 17.38 -7.69 -10.59
N LEU A 65 16.34 -7.85 -11.42
CA LEU A 65 16.21 -7.18 -12.70
C LEU A 65 15.75 -5.72 -12.58
N ILE A 66 15.31 -5.31 -11.39
CA ILE A 66 14.79 -3.97 -11.15
C ILE A 66 15.94 -3.02 -10.81
N ASP A 67 16.20 -2.08 -11.70
CA ASP A 67 17.12 -0.97 -11.46
C ASP A 67 16.37 0.20 -10.79
N ARG A 68 16.64 0.43 -9.51
CA ARG A 68 15.98 1.48 -8.71
C ARG A 68 16.26 2.91 -9.18
N LYS A 69 17.23 3.11 -10.07
CA LYS A 69 17.54 4.41 -10.66
C LYS A 69 16.68 4.73 -11.88
N LYS A 70 16.04 3.71 -12.45
CA LYS A 70 15.15 3.86 -13.62
C LYS A 70 13.71 4.18 -13.20
N ARG A 71 12.98 4.75 -14.15
CA ARG A 71 11.54 4.98 -14.00
C ARG A 71 10.77 3.87 -14.70
N TYR A 72 9.69 3.41 -14.08
CA TYR A 72 8.89 2.30 -14.57
C TYR A 72 7.42 2.67 -14.64
N VAL A 73 6.72 2.14 -15.63
CA VAL A 73 5.29 1.96 -15.62
C VAL A 73 5.02 0.50 -15.30
N ILE A 74 4.32 0.24 -14.21
CA ILE A 74 4.03 -1.12 -13.76
C ILE A 74 2.64 -1.50 -14.26
N VAL A 75 2.56 -2.54 -15.08
CA VAL A 75 1.31 -3.13 -15.55
C VAL A 75 1.19 -4.53 -14.99
N VAL A 76 0.04 -4.87 -14.44
CA VAL A 76 -0.18 -6.12 -13.72
C VAL A 76 -1.44 -6.79 -14.21
N ASN A 77 -1.40 -8.11 -14.38
CA ASN A 77 -2.60 -8.93 -14.50
C ASN A 77 -3.28 -8.96 -13.13
N HIS A 78 -4.32 -8.15 -12.99
CA HIS A 78 -5.04 -7.96 -11.73
C HIS A 78 -6.36 -8.70 -11.76
N ASN A 79 -6.45 -9.79 -11.01
CA ASN A 79 -7.64 -10.64 -10.95
C ASN A 79 -8.34 -10.58 -9.59
N THR A 80 -7.62 -10.22 -8.53
CA THR A 80 -8.15 -10.22 -7.16
C THR A 80 -7.70 -9.00 -6.38
N VAL A 81 -8.46 -8.62 -5.35
CA VAL A 81 -8.10 -7.51 -4.45
C VAL A 81 -6.76 -7.75 -3.74
N ILE A 82 -6.37 -9.01 -3.54
CA ILE A 82 -5.10 -9.39 -2.90
C ILE A 82 -3.88 -9.05 -3.77
N ASP A 83 -4.04 -8.91 -5.07
CA ASP A 83 -2.95 -8.52 -5.96
C ASP A 83 -2.44 -7.11 -5.63
N ILE A 84 -3.33 -6.22 -5.15
CA ILE A 84 -2.98 -4.85 -4.78
C ILE A 84 -1.90 -4.82 -3.69
N PRO A 85 -2.08 -5.41 -2.50
CA PRO A 85 -1.03 -5.40 -1.49
C PRO A 85 0.22 -6.18 -1.88
N THR A 86 0.13 -7.21 -2.74
CA THR A 86 1.33 -7.98 -3.14
C THR A 86 2.35 -7.14 -3.88
N LEU A 87 1.93 -6.09 -4.60
CA LEU A 87 2.85 -5.22 -5.32
C LEU A 87 3.79 -4.41 -4.41
N TYR A 88 3.44 -4.23 -3.14
CA TYR A 88 4.33 -3.57 -2.18
C TYR A 88 5.61 -4.39 -1.84
N TYR A 89 5.69 -5.65 -2.29
CA TYR A 89 6.94 -6.43 -2.23
C TYR A 89 7.97 -6.01 -3.30
N ILE A 90 7.55 -5.27 -4.33
CA ILE A 90 8.46 -4.69 -5.33
C ILE A 90 9.27 -3.56 -4.68
N PRO A 91 10.60 -3.50 -4.90
CA PRO A 91 11.46 -2.50 -4.26
C PRO A 91 11.43 -1.13 -4.95
N LEU A 92 10.26 -0.68 -5.36
CA LEU A 92 10.03 0.62 -6.01
C LEU A 92 9.04 1.46 -5.20
N ASN A 93 9.23 2.77 -5.23
CA ASN A 93 8.21 3.72 -4.78
C ASN A 93 7.32 4.06 -5.99
N PHE A 94 6.08 3.60 -5.99
CA PHE A 94 5.15 3.78 -7.09
C PHE A 94 3.87 4.49 -6.63
N ARG A 95 3.03 4.86 -7.58
CA ARG A 95 1.70 5.41 -7.37
C ARG A 95 0.69 4.57 -8.12
N TRP A 96 -0.42 4.30 -7.49
CA TRP A 96 -1.54 3.66 -8.15
C TRP A 96 -2.24 4.63 -9.09
N VAL A 97 -2.74 4.11 -10.20
CA VAL A 97 -3.68 4.79 -11.08
C VAL A 97 -5.03 4.10 -10.89
N SER A 98 -6.00 4.81 -10.37
CA SER A 98 -7.31 4.25 -10.01
C SER A 98 -8.45 5.16 -10.43
N LYS A 99 -9.62 4.56 -10.72
CA LYS A 99 -10.83 5.29 -11.05
C LYS A 99 -11.33 6.12 -9.87
N ARG A 100 -12.04 7.19 -10.17
CA ARG A 100 -12.61 8.12 -9.18
C ARG A 100 -13.50 7.42 -8.14
N GLU A 101 -14.24 6.39 -8.54
CA GLU A 101 -15.12 5.63 -7.64
C GLU A 101 -14.34 4.98 -6.50
N VAL A 102 -13.12 4.52 -6.76
CA VAL A 102 -12.27 3.88 -5.75
C VAL A 102 -11.85 4.89 -4.66
N PHE A 103 -11.64 6.15 -5.04
CA PHE A 103 -11.32 7.22 -4.08
C PHE A 103 -12.51 7.60 -3.18
N LYS A 104 -13.74 7.22 -3.54
CA LYS A 104 -14.94 7.43 -2.72
C LYS A 104 -15.17 6.32 -1.69
N VAL A 105 -14.45 5.21 -1.79
CA VAL A 105 -14.57 4.09 -0.84
C VAL A 105 -14.06 4.55 0.54
N PRO A 106 -14.88 4.45 1.62
CA PRO A 106 -14.45 4.83 2.96
C PRO A 106 -13.16 4.11 3.37
N PHE A 107 -12.30 4.79 4.11
CA PHE A 107 -10.96 4.39 4.53
C PHE A 107 -9.98 4.17 3.39
N PHE A 108 -10.35 3.38 2.37
CA PHE A 108 -9.48 3.07 1.23
C PHE A 108 -9.19 4.31 0.38
N GLY A 109 -10.23 5.10 0.07
CA GLY A 109 -10.09 6.34 -0.71
C GLY A 109 -9.20 7.36 -0.01
N GLN A 110 -9.37 7.56 1.30
CA GLN A 110 -8.51 8.44 2.10
C GLN A 110 -7.06 7.97 2.08
N TYR A 111 -6.84 6.66 2.14
CA TYR A 111 -5.50 6.09 2.06
C TYR A 111 -4.82 6.38 0.71
N LEU A 112 -5.56 6.25 -0.41
CA LEU A 112 -5.06 6.59 -1.74
C LEU A 112 -4.64 8.08 -1.83
N VAL A 113 -5.44 8.98 -1.24
CA VAL A 113 -5.12 10.41 -1.19
C VAL A 113 -3.85 10.66 -0.38
N LEU A 114 -3.71 10.06 0.81
CA LEU A 114 -2.51 10.16 1.65
C LEU A 114 -1.28 9.61 0.92
N HIS A 115 -1.43 8.51 0.23
CA HIS A 115 -0.38 7.87 -0.56
C HIS A 115 0.02 8.71 -1.79
N GLY A 116 -0.89 9.57 -2.29
CA GLY A 116 -0.67 10.43 -3.45
C GLY A 116 -0.88 9.70 -4.75
N ASP A 117 -1.82 8.79 -4.77
CA ASP A 117 -2.18 8.01 -5.95
C ASP A 117 -2.93 8.86 -6.98
N ILE A 118 -2.96 8.41 -8.22
CA ILE A 118 -3.45 9.15 -9.36
C ILE A 118 -4.91 8.77 -9.62
N CYS A 119 -5.79 9.75 -9.54
CA CYS A 119 -7.20 9.60 -9.86
C CYS A 119 -7.43 9.84 -11.36
N ILE A 120 -8.15 8.93 -12.01
CA ILE A 120 -8.61 9.07 -13.40
C ILE A 120 -10.14 8.94 -13.47
N ASP A 121 -10.74 9.54 -14.48
CA ASP A 121 -12.18 9.44 -14.78
C ASP A 121 -12.49 8.17 -15.59
#